data_0cc96f063eb853fd1aa0dbba299f645f
#
_entry.id   0cc96f063eb853fd1aa0dbba299f645f
#
_cell.length_a   1.000
_cell.length_b   1.000
_cell.length_c   1.000
_cell.angle_alpha   90.00
_cell.angle_beta   90.00
_cell.angle_gamma   90.00
#
_symmetry.space_group_name_H-M   'P 1'
#
loop_
_entity.id
_entity.type
_entity.pdbx_description
1 polymer ?
#
loop_
_entity_poly.entity_id
_entity_poly.type
_entity_poly.pdbx_seq_one_letter_code
_entity_poly.pdbx_strand_id
1 'polypeptide(L)'
;LLEKIKYEGGSLLQYIKLLNVKAREFASSGSTSFKNVKPASMFVVARSLRIVSKKLENMEQTNARHRRKMSHLKFEELPDSATEPEKIISKGQMSILYLRGYENLPASAIVSIVLENLFRHRQEASEEIAPFFTVIEEAHNFIPSRSENKDDIPSVDTIRKVISEGRKFGTGVMIISQRPSRVDETIASQCNSQVVFRIINQRDQRATTRDSETLSNDDAKQLPNLANGQGIISGQIVNYSLPVQIKFDEKLINDDIGNENFIDTVENWDDKESVKLRKKFAKDFADINEIDSRRAN
;
A
#
# COMPACT_ATOMS: atom_id res chain seq x y z
N LEU A 1 0.29 29.93 12.64
CA LEU A 1 1.28 29.14 13.38
C LEU A 1 2.47 28.78 12.48
N LEU A 2 2.20 28.31 11.28
CA LEU A 2 3.22 27.91 10.31
C LEU A 2 4.14 29.07 9.90
N GLU A 3 3.60 30.27 9.75
CA GLU A 3 4.39 31.47 9.39
C GLU A 3 5.36 31.95 10.48
N LYS A 4 5.13 31.58 11.74
CA LYS A 4 5.97 31.97 12.88
C LYS A 4 7.00 30.93 13.31
N ILE A 5 6.92 29.71 12.75
CA ILE A 5 7.88 28.65 13.04
C ILE A 5 8.83 28.56 11.86
N LYS A 6 9.99 29.18 11.97
CA LYS A 6 11.08 28.98 11.01
C LYS A 6 11.58 27.55 11.14
N TYR A 7 11.51 26.82 10.05
CA TYR A 7 12.07 25.49 9.92
C TYR A 7 13.47 25.61 9.30
N GLU A 8 14.48 25.34 10.07
CA GLU A 8 15.89 25.53 9.67
C GLU A 8 16.54 24.24 9.11
N GLY A 9 15.74 23.37 8.52
CA GLY A 9 16.19 22.11 7.96
C GLY A 9 15.91 20.90 8.86
N GLY A 10 15.88 19.70 8.26
CA GLY A 10 15.59 18.45 8.95
C GLY A 10 14.48 17.63 8.25
N SER A 11 14.14 16.46 8.80
CA SER A 11 13.11 15.62 8.23
C SER A 11 11.69 16.15 8.54
N LEU A 12 10.72 15.80 7.70
CA LEU A 12 9.29 16.08 7.92
C LEU A 12 8.83 15.61 9.32
N LEU A 13 9.35 14.49 9.79
CA LEU A 13 9.06 13.95 11.11
C LEU A 13 9.52 14.90 12.22
N GLN A 14 10.73 15.45 12.11
CA GLN A 14 11.25 16.42 13.09
C GLN A 14 10.39 17.69 13.12
N TYR A 15 9.97 18.17 11.96
CA TYR A 15 9.08 19.31 11.85
C TYR A 15 7.72 19.07 12.53
N ILE A 16 7.10 17.91 12.28
CA ILE A 16 5.82 17.55 12.90
C ILE A 16 5.96 17.37 14.42
N LYS A 17 7.07 16.82 14.91
CA LYS A 17 7.38 16.76 16.34
C LYS A 17 7.48 18.14 16.97
N LEU A 18 8.16 19.07 16.32
CA LEU A 18 8.25 20.46 16.76
C LEU A 18 6.88 21.13 16.82
N LEU A 19 6.07 20.97 15.78
CA LEU A 19 4.69 21.49 15.78
C LEU A 19 3.85 20.91 16.91
N ASN A 20 4.01 19.63 17.23
CA ASN A 20 3.30 18.98 18.33
C ASN A 20 3.67 19.59 19.68
N VAL A 21 4.97 19.81 19.92
CA VAL A 21 5.47 20.47 21.16
C VAL A 21 4.86 21.85 21.27
N LYS A 22 4.95 22.66 20.22
CA LYS A 22 4.40 24.03 20.19
C LYS A 22 2.88 24.06 20.38
N ALA A 23 2.14 23.14 19.77
CA ALA A 23 0.69 23.04 19.97
C ALA A 23 0.33 22.75 21.43
N ARG A 24 1.11 21.92 22.14
CA ARG A 24 0.93 21.62 23.56
C ARG A 24 1.27 22.82 24.46
N GLU A 25 2.37 23.51 24.17
CA GLU A 25 2.75 24.74 24.90
C GLU A 25 1.62 25.77 24.81
N PHE A 26 1.05 26.01 23.64
CA PHE A 26 -0.10 26.89 23.47
C PHE A 26 -1.35 26.40 24.20
N ALA A 27 -1.63 25.11 24.18
CA ALA A 27 -2.78 24.54 24.88
C ALA A 27 -2.68 24.71 26.40
N SER A 28 -1.46 24.63 26.98
CA SER A 28 -1.22 24.70 28.43
C SER A 28 -1.04 26.12 28.95
N SER A 29 -0.50 27.03 28.15
CA SER A 29 -0.18 28.39 28.60
C SER A 29 -1.38 29.33 28.70
N GLY A 30 -2.52 28.95 28.10
CA GLY A 30 -3.71 29.81 28.04
C GLY A 30 -3.48 31.13 27.27
N SER A 31 -2.28 31.35 26.77
CA SER A 31 -1.85 32.55 26.10
C SER A 31 -2.43 32.63 24.69
N THR A 32 -3.39 33.50 24.51
CA THR A 32 -4.11 33.75 23.25
C THR A 32 -3.36 34.72 22.35
N SER A 33 -2.14 34.40 21.94
CA SER A 33 -1.48 35.18 20.87
C SER A 33 -2.16 35.01 19.49
N PHE A 34 -3.11 34.08 19.36
CA PHE A 34 -4.00 33.95 18.23
C PHE A 34 -5.39 34.40 18.62
N LYS A 35 -5.78 35.59 18.20
CA LYS A 35 -7.04 36.28 18.58
C LYS A 35 -8.35 35.48 18.47
N ASN A 36 -8.37 34.30 17.84
CA ASN A 36 -9.58 33.52 17.59
C ASN A 36 -9.45 32.00 17.80
N VAL A 37 -8.39 31.49 18.42
CA VAL A 37 -8.23 30.05 18.63
C VAL A 37 -8.36 29.71 20.11
N LYS A 38 -9.37 28.90 20.45
CA LYS A 38 -9.57 28.40 21.81
C LYS A 38 -8.46 27.41 22.20
N PRO A 39 -7.91 27.46 23.43
CA PRO A 39 -6.89 26.50 23.90
C PRO A 39 -7.31 25.02 23.69
N ALA A 40 -8.58 24.70 23.90
CA ALA A 40 -9.12 23.36 23.66
C ALA A 40 -8.91 22.86 22.22
N SER A 41 -9.00 23.75 21.22
CA SER A 41 -8.76 23.39 19.80
C SER A 41 -7.29 23.00 19.57
N MET A 42 -6.35 23.56 20.34
CA MET A 42 -4.94 23.23 20.22
C MET A 42 -4.61 21.83 20.77
N PHE A 43 -5.36 21.32 21.76
CA PHE A 43 -5.24 19.91 22.17
C PHE A 43 -5.63 18.94 21.07
N VAL A 44 -6.67 19.26 20.29
CA VAL A 44 -7.07 18.44 19.13
C VAL A 44 -5.96 18.43 18.08
N VAL A 45 -5.38 19.60 17.76
CA VAL A 45 -4.25 19.72 16.84
C VAL A 45 -3.05 18.91 17.34
N ALA A 46 -2.68 19.06 18.61
CA ALA A 46 -1.57 18.32 19.20
C ALA A 46 -1.80 16.80 19.15
N ARG A 47 -3.03 16.33 19.39
CA ARG A 47 -3.40 14.91 19.27
C ARG A 47 -3.23 14.41 17.85
N SER A 48 -3.73 15.16 16.88
CA SER A 48 -3.61 14.82 15.45
C SER A 48 -2.15 14.77 15.00
N LEU A 49 -1.35 15.77 15.36
CA LEU A 49 0.09 15.79 15.06
C LEU A 49 0.84 14.62 15.68
N ARG A 50 0.45 14.19 16.90
CA ARG A 50 1.03 13.01 17.53
C ARG A 50 0.73 11.74 16.76
N ILE A 51 -0.49 11.59 16.25
CA ILE A 51 -0.88 10.42 15.43
C ILE A 51 -0.06 10.39 14.14
N VAL A 52 0.03 11.53 13.45
CA VAL A 52 0.83 11.66 12.21
C VAL A 52 2.30 11.36 12.48
N SER A 53 2.87 11.92 13.57
CA SER A 53 4.25 11.64 13.97
C SER A 53 4.52 10.15 14.16
N LYS A 54 3.61 9.45 14.85
CA LYS A 54 3.74 8.00 15.06
C LYS A 54 3.66 7.21 13.76
N LYS A 55 2.77 7.60 12.85
CA LYS A 55 2.67 6.95 11.51
C LYS A 55 3.94 7.15 10.70
N LEU A 56 4.53 8.35 10.70
CA LEU A 56 5.80 8.61 10.01
C LEU A 56 6.97 7.83 10.64
N GLU A 57 7.03 7.70 11.96
CA GLU A 57 8.04 6.87 12.64
C GLU A 57 7.93 5.41 12.20
N ASN A 58 6.72 4.87 12.12
CA ASN A 58 6.49 3.51 11.63
C ASN A 58 6.95 3.34 10.17
N MET A 59 6.67 4.34 9.32
CA MET A 59 7.14 4.35 7.92
C MET A 59 8.67 4.37 7.84
N GLU A 60 9.34 5.22 8.60
CA GLU A 60 10.82 5.29 8.64
C GLU A 60 11.43 3.96 9.11
N GLN A 61 10.84 3.31 10.13
CA GLN A 61 11.28 2.00 10.59
C GLN A 61 11.06 0.92 9.52
N THR A 62 9.95 0.97 8.81
CA THR A 62 9.66 0.04 7.70
C THR A 62 10.65 0.23 6.56
N ASN A 63 10.93 1.49 6.18
CA ASN A 63 11.95 1.81 5.19
C ASN A 63 13.34 1.29 5.59
N ALA A 64 13.72 1.46 6.86
CA ALA A 64 14.99 0.97 7.36
C ALA A 64 15.09 -0.57 7.32
N ARG A 65 13.98 -1.28 7.61
CA ARG A 65 13.92 -2.75 7.49
C ARG A 65 14.05 -3.20 6.04
N HIS A 66 13.37 -2.53 5.11
CA HIS A 66 13.45 -2.82 3.68
C HIS A 66 14.87 -2.62 3.16
N ARG A 67 15.53 -1.50 3.50
CA ARG A 67 16.93 -1.25 3.12
C ARG A 67 17.87 -2.35 3.60
N ARG A 68 17.68 -2.84 4.84
CA ARG A 68 18.50 -3.94 5.39
C ARG A 68 18.27 -5.26 4.63
N LYS A 69 17.02 -5.61 4.31
CA LYS A 69 16.68 -6.82 3.55
C LYS A 69 17.21 -6.80 2.12
N MET A 70 17.26 -5.62 1.53
CA MET A 70 17.71 -5.40 0.15
C MET A 70 19.15 -4.90 0.07
N SER A 71 19.95 -5.07 1.13
CA SER A 71 21.35 -4.60 1.19
C SER A 71 22.28 -5.25 0.15
N HIS A 72 21.89 -6.39 -0.45
CA HIS A 72 22.57 -7.01 -1.57
C HIS A 72 22.36 -6.28 -2.91
N LEU A 73 21.32 -5.44 -3.01
CA LEU A 73 21.11 -4.53 -4.13
C LEU A 73 21.91 -3.26 -3.84
N LYS A 74 22.75 -2.85 -4.78
CA LYS A 74 23.45 -1.56 -4.68
C LYS A 74 22.42 -0.45 -4.84
N PHE A 75 21.93 0.08 -3.73
CA PHE A 75 21.18 1.34 -3.75
C PHE A 75 22.20 2.47 -3.80
N GLU A 76 22.15 3.29 -4.83
CA GLU A 76 22.73 4.62 -4.78
C GLU A 76 22.11 5.37 -3.58
N GLU A 77 22.87 6.29 -2.99
CA GLU A 77 22.33 7.15 -1.94
C GLU A 77 21.02 7.76 -2.43
N LEU A 78 19.97 7.62 -1.60
CA LEU A 78 18.65 8.14 -1.99
C LEU A 78 18.78 9.64 -2.21
N PRO A 79 18.43 10.16 -3.38
CA PRO A 79 18.47 11.57 -3.63
C PRO A 79 17.54 12.32 -2.66
N ASP A 80 17.94 13.50 -2.22
CA ASP A 80 17.11 14.38 -1.37
C ASP A 80 15.87 14.94 -2.09
N SER A 81 15.75 14.66 -3.38
CA SER A 81 14.64 15.07 -4.24
C SER A 81 13.69 13.93 -4.58
N ALA A 82 12.47 14.25 -4.96
CA ALA A 82 11.53 13.28 -5.51
C ALA A 82 12.10 12.62 -6.78
N THR A 83 11.82 11.31 -6.92
CA THR A 83 12.24 10.57 -8.12
C THR A 83 11.54 11.14 -9.35
N GLU A 84 12.30 11.49 -10.37
CA GLU A 84 11.79 11.97 -11.65
C GLU A 84 10.96 10.87 -12.34
N PRO A 85 9.81 11.22 -12.96
CA PRO A 85 8.95 10.26 -13.64
C PRO A 85 9.65 9.38 -14.66
N GLU A 86 10.64 9.91 -15.39
CA GLU A 86 11.42 9.22 -16.42
C GLU A 86 12.28 8.09 -15.86
N LYS A 87 12.66 8.19 -14.59
CA LYS A 87 13.40 7.13 -13.88
C LYS A 87 12.48 5.99 -13.45
N ILE A 88 11.18 6.27 -13.33
CA ILE A 88 10.17 5.26 -12.95
C ILE A 88 9.61 4.60 -14.21
N ILE A 89 9.36 5.38 -15.28
CA ILE A 89 8.74 4.89 -16.51
C ILE A 89 9.69 5.12 -17.68
N SER A 90 10.15 4.03 -18.29
CA SER A 90 10.86 4.05 -19.57
C SER A 90 10.50 2.83 -20.41
N LYS A 91 10.84 2.88 -21.71
CA LYS A 91 10.51 1.80 -22.64
C LYS A 91 11.17 0.50 -22.24
N GLY A 92 10.37 -0.55 -22.05
CA GLY A 92 10.85 -1.90 -21.67
C GLY A 92 11.23 -2.03 -20.18
N GLN A 93 10.95 -1.02 -19.37
CA GLN A 93 11.19 -1.04 -17.92
C GLN A 93 9.98 -1.58 -17.16
N MET A 94 10.24 -2.42 -16.17
CA MET A 94 9.30 -2.77 -15.11
C MET A 94 9.77 -2.15 -13.81
N SER A 95 8.94 -1.30 -13.22
CA SER A 95 9.20 -0.69 -11.91
C SER A 95 8.28 -1.27 -10.86
N ILE A 96 8.83 -1.73 -9.74
CA ILE A 96 8.08 -2.38 -8.67
C ILE A 96 8.07 -1.49 -7.44
N LEU A 97 6.87 -1.07 -7.02
CA LEU A 97 6.65 -0.35 -5.78
C LEU A 97 6.33 -1.35 -4.66
N TYR A 98 7.31 -1.64 -3.82
CA TYR A 98 7.18 -2.63 -2.76
C TYR A 98 6.66 -2.01 -1.47
N LEU A 99 5.40 -2.31 -1.11
CA LEU A 99 4.69 -1.69 0.01
C LEU A 99 4.47 -2.62 1.22
N ARG A 100 5.11 -3.79 1.22
CA ARG A 100 4.96 -4.73 2.35
C ARG A 100 5.45 -4.11 3.66
N GLY A 101 4.63 -4.19 4.71
CA GLY A 101 4.96 -3.69 6.04
C GLY A 101 4.53 -2.25 6.32
N TYR A 102 3.98 -1.55 5.32
CA TYR A 102 3.27 -0.30 5.55
C TYR A 102 1.84 -0.56 6.00
N GLU A 103 1.32 0.32 6.85
CA GLU A 103 -0.12 0.35 7.14
C GLU A 103 -0.90 0.81 5.89
N ASN A 104 -2.18 0.47 5.80
CA ASN A 104 -3.00 0.74 4.61
C ASN A 104 -3.04 2.23 4.21
N LEU A 105 -3.22 3.13 5.16
CA LEU A 105 -3.31 4.56 4.85
C LEU A 105 -2.00 5.16 4.33
N PRO A 106 -0.82 4.95 4.93
CA PRO A 106 0.46 5.34 4.35
C PRO A 106 0.74 4.70 2.98
N ALA A 107 0.45 3.42 2.82
CA ALA A 107 0.63 2.72 1.54
C ALA A 107 -0.23 3.36 0.44
N SER A 108 -1.50 3.63 0.75
CA SER A 108 -2.44 4.30 -0.15
C SER A 108 -1.98 5.71 -0.52
N ALA A 109 -1.46 6.48 0.44
CA ALA A 109 -0.92 7.81 0.17
C ALA A 109 0.29 7.76 -0.77
N ILE A 110 1.19 6.80 -0.60
CA ILE A 110 2.34 6.60 -1.48
C ILE A 110 1.86 6.27 -2.91
N VAL A 111 0.92 5.33 -3.04
CA VAL A 111 0.34 4.96 -4.35
C VAL A 111 -0.31 6.19 -5.01
N SER A 112 -1.09 6.96 -4.24
CA SER A 112 -1.74 8.17 -4.75
C SER A 112 -0.72 9.17 -5.29
N ILE A 113 0.32 9.50 -4.51
CA ILE A 113 1.34 10.48 -4.88
C ILE A 113 2.11 10.03 -6.12
N VAL A 114 2.55 8.77 -6.15
CA VAL A 114 3.33 8.25 -7.29
C VAL A 114 2.48 8.21 -8.55
N LEU A 115 1.28 7.65 -8.48
CA LEU A 115 0.40 7.51 -9.64
C LEU A 115 -0.10 8.86 -10.15
N GLU A 116 -0.43 9.79 -9.25
CA GLU A 116 -0.83 11.15 -9.62
C GLU A 116 0.31 11.91 -10.32
N ASN A 117 1.54 11.81 -9.80
CA ASN A 117 2.70 12.42 -10.43
C ASN A 117 2.95 11.89 -11.84
N LEU A 118 2.97 10.55 -11.99
CA LEU A 118 3.17 9.91 -13.29
C LEU A 118 2.06 10.29 -14.29
N PHE A 119 0.81 10.27 -13.83
CA PHE A 119 -0.33 10.60 -14.68
C PHE A 119 -0.35 12.06 -15.09
N ARG A 120 -0.11 12.99 -14.15
CA ARG A 120 -0.01 14.42 -14.44
C ARG A 120 1.11 14.70 -15.42
N HIS A 121 2.29 14.11 -15.22
CA HIS A 121 3.41 14.29 -16.13
C HIS A 121 3.08 13.79 -17.53
N ARG A 122 2.37 12.66 -17.63
CA ARG A 122 1.87 12.13 -18.90
C ARG A 122 0.82 13.04 -19.56
N GLN A 123 0.03 13.78 -18.77
CA GLN A 123 -0.94 14.75 -19.29
C GLN A 123 -0.28 16.02 -19.82
N GLU A 124 0.75 16.53 -19.14
CA GLU A 124 1.40 17.78 -19.39
C GLU A 124 2.54 17.66 -20.43
N ALA A 125 3.29 16.56 -20.36
CA ALA A 125 4.51 16.32 -21.14
C ALA A 125 4.53 14.90 -21.72
N SER A 126 3.56 14.58 -22.58
CA SER A 126 3.36 13.19 -23.07
C SER A 126 4.52 12.62 -23.89
N GLU A 127 5.46 13.46 -24.34
CA GLU A 127 6.64 13.04 -25.10
C GLU A 127 7.82 12.65 -24.19
N GLU A 128 7.83 13.08 -22.92
CA GLU A 128 8.94 12.87 -22.00
C GLU A 128 8.93 11.47 -21.36
N ILE A 129 7.76 10.91 -21.08
CA ILE A 129 7.64 9.52 -20.58
C ILE A 129 6.82 8.65 -21.51
N ALA A 130 7.21 7.38 -21.59
CA ALA A 130 6.49 6.37 -22.39
C ALA A 130 5.06 6.14 -21.83
N PRO A 131 4.10 5.73 -22.70
CA PRO A 131 2.87 5.12 -22.22
C PRO A 131 3.15 3.99 -21.23
N PHE A 132 2.36 3.90 -20.17
CA PHE A 132 2.60 2.91 -19.13
C PHE A 132 1.33 2.18 -18.68
N PHE A 133 1.54 1.02 -18.08
CA PHE A 133 0.48 0.18 -17.54
C PHE A 133 0.76 -0.10 -16.07
N THR A 134 -0.20 0.23 -15.21
CA THR A 134 -0.07 0.03 -13.77
C THR A 134 -0.80 -1.24 -13.35
N VAL A 135 -0.13 -2.13 -12.65
CA VAL A 135 -0.74 -3.30 -12.02
C VAL A 135 -0.84 -3.05 -10.51
N ILE A 136 -2.03 -3.16 -9.95
CA ILE A 136 -2.32 -2.96 -8.54
C ILE A 136 -2.75 -4.30 -7.95
N GLU A 137 -1.85 -4.95 -7.23
CA GLU A 137 -2.14 -6.18 -6.51
C GLU A 137 -2.85 -5.88 -5.18
N GLU A 138 -3.69 -6.84 -4.74
CA GLU A 138 -4.55 -6.71 -3.56
C GLU A 138 -5.31 -5.38 -3.53
N ALA A 139 -5.90 -5.05 -4.68
CA ALA A 139 -6.52 -3.76 -4.95
C ALA A 139 -7.56 -3.32 -3.92
N HIS A 140 -8.20 -4.26 -3.22
CA HIS A 140 -9.13 -3.95 -2.13
C HIS A 140 -8.50 -3.17 -0.96
N ASN A 141 -7.17 -3.13 -0.85
CA ASN A 141 -6.47 -2.29 0.14
C ASN A 141 -6.33 -0.83 -0.31
N PHE A 142 -6.38 -0.58 -1.61
CA PHE A 142 -6.15 0.73 -2.23
C PHE A 142 -7.43 1.39 -2.75
N ILE A 143 -8.43 0.58 -3.10
CA ILE A 143 -9.74 0.99 -3.60
C ILE A 143 -10.87 0.21 -2.91
N PRO A 144 -10.95 0.27 -1.57
CA PRO A 144 -11.97 -0.48 -0.84
C PRO A 144 -13.39 0.02 -1.15
N SER A 145 -14.35 -0.91 -1.06
CA SER A 145 -15.77 -0.57 -1.19
C SER A 145 -16.19 0.40 -0.07
N ARG A 146 -17.11 1.30 -0.38
CA ARG A 146 -17.63 2.30 0.56
C ARG A 146 -18.25 1.69 1.82
N SER A 147 -18.76 0.46 1.74
CA SER A 147 -19.34 -0.25 2.87
C SER A 147 -18.31 -0.74 3.90
N GLU A 148 -17.06 -0.88 3.50
CA GLU A 148 -15.98 -1.39 4.36
C GLU A 148 -15.08 -0.30 4.92
N ASN A 149 -15.13 0.91 4.36
CA ASN A 149 -14.21 1.96 4.75
C ASN A 149 -14.93 3.25 5.16
N LYS A 150 -14.67 3.67 6.39
CA LYS A 150 -15.15 4.95 6.94
C LYS A 150 -14.11 6.07 6.78
N ASP A 151 -12.87 5.71 6.42
CA ASP A 151 -11.77 6.65 6.27
C ASP A 151 -11.58 6.99 4.79
N ASP A 152 -11.22 8.23 4.49
CA ASP A 152 -10.81 8.65 3.16
C ASP A 152 -9.48 7.97 2.80
N ILE A 153 -9.51 7.09 1.82
CA ILE A 153 -8.33 6.42 1.28
C ILE A 153 -7.79 7.22 0.09
N PRO A 154 -6.62 7.86 0.19
CA PRO A 154 -6.12 8.79 -0.83
C PRO A 154 -6.03 8.20 -2.23
N SER A 155 -5.70 6.92 -2.37
CA SER A 155 -5.53 6.26 -3.68
C SER A 155 -6.84 6.08 -4.46
N VAL A 156 -8.00 6.09 -3.79
CA VAL A 156 -9.30 5.82 -4.47
C VAL A 156 -9.56 6.82 -5.58
N ASP A 157 -9.48 8.12 -5.28
CA ASP A 157 -9.76 9.16 -6.26
C ASP A 157 -8.71 9.22 -7.36
N THR A 158 -7.45 9.03 -7.03
CA THR A 158 -6.36 8.99 -8.00
C THR A 158 -6.52 7.82 -8.97
N ILE A 159 -6.76 6.61 -8.46
CA ILE A 159 -6.93 5.41 -9.29
C ILE A 159 -8.20 5.56 -10.16
N ARG A 160 -9.31 6.06 -9.59
CA ARG A 160 -10.53 6.32 -10.35
C ARG A 160 -10.28 7.28 -11.51
N LYS A 161 -9.55 8.38 -11.28
CA LYS A 161 -9.19 9.34 -12.32
C LYS A 161 -8.36 8.69 -13.43
N VAL A 162 -7.33 7.91 -13.07
CA VAL A 162 -6.49 7.22 -14.08
C VAL A 162 -7.28 6.20 -14.88
N ILE A 163 -8.18 5.43 -14.27
CA ILE A 163 -9.03 4.46 -14.99
C ILE A 163 -9.98 5.19 -15.95
N SER A 164 -10.62 6.28 -15.54
CA SER A 164 -11.60 7.00 -16.37
C SER A 164 -10.98 7.81 -17.49
N GLU A 165 -9.81 8.40 -17.29
CA GLU A 165 -9.19 9.33 -18.23
C GLU A 165 -7.93 8.79 -18.93
N GLY A 166 -7.30 7.77 -18.36
CA GLY A 166 -5.96 7.29 -18.75
C GLY A 166 -5.83 6.88 -20.20
N ARG A 167 -6.89 6.32 -20.79
CA ARG A 167 -6.91 5.91 -22.21
C ARG A 167 -6.48 7.03 -23.15
N LYS A 168 -6.87 8.29 -22.86
CA LYS A 168 -6.54 9.45 -23.69
C LYS A 168 -5.04 9.78 -23.67
N PHE A 169 -4.36 9.37 -22.63
CA PHE A 169 -2.95 9.66 -22.38
C PHE A 169 -2.05 8.43 -22.48
N GLY A 170 -2.58 7.30 -23.00
CA GLY A 170 -1.82 6.05 -23.13
C GLY A 170 -1.47 5.42 -21.80
N THR A 171 -2.30 5.60 -20.77
CA THR A 171 -2.14 4.93 -19.47
C THR A 171 -3.24 3.91 -19.27
N GLY A 172 -2.87 2.71 -18.76
CA GLY A 172 -3.80 1.65 -18.42
C GLY A 172 -3.62 1.20 -16.97
N VAL A 173 -4.67 0.59 -16.42
CA VAL A 173 -4.65 0.04 -15.06
C VAL A 173 -5.22 -1.37 -15.07
N MET A 174 -4.55 -2.29 -14.41
CA MET A 174 -5.06 -3.60 -14.04
C MET A 174 -5.20 -3.67 -12.52
N ILE A 175 -6.37 -4.03 -12.06
CA ILE A 175 -6.63 -4.30 -10.63
C ILE A 175 -6.70 -5.81 -10.41
N ILE A 176 -5.98 -6.31 -9.42
CA ILE A 176 -5.96 -7.72 -9.04
C ILE A 176 -6.46 -7.82 -7.61
N SER A 177 -7.46 -8.64 -7.36
CA SER A 177 -8.00 -8.85 -6.02
C SER A 177 -8.53 -10.26 -5.84
N GLN A 178 -8.24 -10.85 -4.70
CA GLN A 178 -8.85 -12.11 -4.25
C GLN A 178 -10.23 -11.89 -3.61
N ARG A 179 -10.64 -10.62 -3.42
CA ARG A 179 -11.88 -10.22 -2.76
C ARG A 179 -12.62 -9.14 -3.55
N PRO A 180 -13.18 -9.48 -4.72
CA PRO A 180 -13.85 -8.50 -5.58
C PRO A 180 -15.01 -7.78 -4.88
N SER A 181 -15.71 -8.41 -3.95
CA SER A 181 -16.78 -7.76 -3.18
C SER A 181 -16.30 -6.64 -2.25
N ARG A 182 -15.00 -6.54 -2.01
CA ARG A 182 -14.38 -5.47 -1.19
C ARG A 182 -13.79 -4.34 -2.02
N VAL A 183 -13.82 -4.45 -3.34
CA VAL A 183 -13.37 -3.41 -4.26
C VAL A 183 -14.50 -2.42 -4.51
N ASP A 184 -14.17 -1.13 -4.70
CA ASP A 184 -15.14 -0.09 -5.07
C ASP A 184 -15.83 -0.46 -6.38
N GLU A 185 -17.17 -0.58 -6.34
CA GLU A 185 -17.96 -1.06 -7.49
C GLU A 185 -17.93 -0.09 -8.66
N THR A 186 -17.82 1.21 -8.39
CA THR A 186 -17.76 2.22 -9.45
C THR A 186 -16.45 2.09 -10.23
N ILE A 187 -15.36 1.76 -9.55
CA ILE A 187 -14.06 1.54 -10.19
C ILE A 187 -14.05 0.18 -10.90
N ALA A 188 -14.57 -0.86 -10.26
CA ALA A 188 -14.62 -2.20 -10.85
C ALA A 188 -15.45 -2.23 -12.15
N SER A 189 -16.59 -1.54 -12.18
CA SER A 189 -17.45 -1.44 -13.38
C SER A 189 -16.83 -0.62 -14.52
N GLN A 190 -15.85 0.23 -14.25
CA GLN A 190 -15.09 0.93 -15.29
C GLN A 190 -13.97 0.08 -15.91
N CYS A 191 -13.68 -1.08 -15.35
CA CYS A 191 -12.75 -2.04 -15.95
C CYS A 191 -13.43 -2.73 -17.13
N ASN A 192 -13.03 -2.37 -18.34
CA ASN A 192 -13.66 -2.82 -19.58
C ASN A 192 -13.54 -4.33 -19.86
N SER A 193 -12.63 -5.02 -19.18
CA SER A 193 -12.38 -6.43 -19.35
C SER A 193 -11.99 -7.07 -18.03
N GLN A 194 -12.38 -8.32 -17.85
CA GLN A 194 -12.15 -9.08 -16.63
C GLN A 194 -11.59 -10.46 -16.96
N VAL A 195 -10.69 -10.94 -16.12
CA VAL A 195 -10.23 -12.33 -16.10
C VAL A 195 -10.56 -12.89 -14.73
N VAL A 196 -11.48 -13.82 -14.67
CA VAL A 196 -12.01 -14.36 -13.41
C VAL A 196 -11.55 -15.80 -13.25
N PHE A 197 -10.81 -16.08 -12.20
CA PHE A 197 -10.42 -17.43 -11.80
C PHE A 197 -11.42 -18.01 -10.79
N ARG A 198 -11.11 -19.16 -10.21
CA ARG A 198 -11.98 -19.82 -9.24
C ARG A 198 -12.36 -18.92 -8.06
N ILE A 199 -13.65 -18.71 -7.86
CA ILE A 199 -14.21 -17.99 -6.72
C ILE A 199 -15.23 -18.88 -6.03
N ILE A 200 -15.01 -19.19 -4.74
CA ILE A 200 -15.90 -20.05 -3.95
C ILE A 200 -16.95 -19.22 -3.21
N ASN A 201 -16.57 -18.02 -2.73
CA ASN A 201 -17.45 -17.17 -1.93
C ASN A 201 -18.55 -16.56 -2.77
N GLN A 202 -19.82 -16.77 -2.40
CA GLN A 202 -20.98 -16.28 -3.14
C GLN A 202 -21.08 -14.75 -3.21
N ARG A 203 -20.60 -14.03 -2.19
CA ARG A 203 -20.60 -12.56 -2.19
C ARG A 203 -19.64 -12.04 -3.27
N ASP A 204 -18.47 -12.66 -3.39
CA ASP A 204 -17.48 -12.32 -4.40
C ASP A 204 -17.94 -12.69 -5.82
N GLN A 205 -18.62 -13.84 -5.99
CA GLN A 205 -19.22 -14.24 -7.26
C GLN A 205 -20.26 -13.19 -7.73
N ARG A 206 -21.16 -12.76 -6.82
CA ARG A 206 -22.17 -11.75 -7.14
C ARG A 206 -21.55 -10.41 -7.51
N ALA A 207 -20.51 -9.97 -6.79
CA ALA A 207 -19.81 -8.74 -7.10
C ALA A 207 -19.21 -8.81 -8.51
N THR A 208 -18.49 -9.88 -8.84
CA THR A 208 -17.88 -10.08 -10.15
C THR A 208 -18.89 -10.08 -11.28
N THR A 209 -20.05 -10.74 -11.09
CA THR A 209 -21.11 -10.77 -12.11
C THR A 209 -21.79 -9.40 -12.27
N ARG A 210 -22.03 -8.70 -11.17
CA ARG A 210 -22.65 -7.36 -11.19
C ARG A 210 -21.78 -6.36 -11.94
N ASP A 211 -20.45 -6.43 -11.73
CA ASP A 211 -19.49 -5.46 -12.25
C ASP A 211 -19.02 -5.80 -13.69
N SER A 212 -19.55 -6.89 -14.28
CA SER A 212 -19.24 -7.34 -15.64
C SER A 212 -20.41 -7.14 -16.57
N GLU A 213 -20.16 -6.60 -17.76
CA GLU A 213 -21.18 -6.45 -18.81
C GLU A 213 -21.52 -7.78 -19.52
N THR A 214 -20.57 -8.72 -19.56
CA THR A 214 -20.68 -9.92 -20.40
C THR A 214 -20.68 -11.23 -19.62
N LEU A 215 -20.31 -11.22 -18.34
CA LEU A 215 -20.32 -12.41 -17.49
C LEU A 215 -21.76 -12.73 -17.04
N SER A 216 -22.31 -13.83 -17.50
CA SER A 216 -23.68 -14.24 -17.17
C SER A 216 -23.78 -14.85 -15.76
N ASN A 217 -25.02 -14.93 -15.24
CA ASN A 217 -25.27 -15.67 -13.99
C ASN A 217 -24.95 -17.17 -14.10
N ASP A 218 -25.00 -17.74 -15.31
CA ASP A 218 -24.66 -19.15 -15.53
C ASP A 218 -23.13 -19.33 -15.53
N ASP A 219 -22.38 -18.39 -16.06
CA ASP A 219 -20.91 -18.36 -15.92
C ASP A 219 -20.52 -18.28 -14.44
N ALA A 220 -21.20 -17.43 -13.66
CA ALA A 220 -20.94 -17.30 -12.22
C ALA A 220 -21.12 -18.61 -11.45
N LYS A 221 -22.08 -19.45 -11.83
CA LYS A 221 -22.28 -20.78 -11.23
C LYS A 221 -21.13 -21.76 -11.49
N GLN A 222 -20.34 -21.52 -12.54
CA GLN A 222 -19.18 -22.34 -12.88
C GLN A 222 -17.93 -21.93 -12.09
N LEU A 223 -17.84 -20.69 -11.60
CA LEU A 223 -16.65 -20.16 -10.92
C LEU A 223 -16.14 -21.02 -9.76
N PRO A 224 -17.00 -21.62 -8.89
CA PRO A 224 -16.53 -22.50 -7.81
C PRO A 224 -15.86 -23.79 -8.29
N ASN A 225 -16.25 -24.25 -9.49
CA ASN A 225 -15.85 -25.54 -10.05
C ASN A 225 -14.63 -25.45 -10.97
N LEU A 226 -14.12 -24.24 -11.23
CA LEU A 226 -12.93 -24.06 -12.05
C LEU A 226 -11.70 -24.73 -11.39
N ALA A 227 -10.93 -25.45 -12.19
CA ALA A 227 -9.67 -26.05 -11.76
C ALA A 227 -8.56 -24.99 -11.67
N ASN A 228 -7.39 -25.38 -11.13
CA ASN A 228 -6.23 -24.51 -11.08
C ASN A 228 -5.82 -24.09 -12.51
N GLY A 229 -5.59 -22.77 -12.68
CA GLY A 229 -5.25 -22.18 -13.96
C GLY A 229 -6.43 -22.04 -14.95
N GLN A 230 -7.64 -22.51 -14.59
CA GLN A 230 -8.83 -22.22 -15.37
C GLN A 230 -9.43 -20.88 -14.99
N GLY A 231 -9.88 -20.14 -16.00
CA GLY A 231 -10.53 -18.85 -15.83
C GLY A 231 -11.54 -18.56 -16.92
N ILE A 232 -12.27 -17.46 -16.73
CA ILE A 232 -13.21 -16.92 -17.73
C ILE A 232 -12.76 -15.51 -18.05
N ILE A 233 -12.53 -15.23 -19.34
CA ILE A 233 -12.29 -13.88 -19.85
C ILE A 233 -13.62 -13.30 -20.30
N SER A 234 -13.91 -12.07 -19.91
CA SER A 234 -15.11 -11.35 -20.28
C SER A 234 -14.85 -9.87 -20.53
N GLY A 235 -15.78 -9.17 -21.16
CA GLY A 235 -15.68 -7.72 -21.42
C GLY A 235 -15.21 -7.40 -22.84
N GLN A 236 -14.71 -6.19 -23.06
CA GLN A 236 -14.46 -5.64 -24.41
C GLN A 236 -13.37 -6.32 -25.22
N ILE A 237 -12.47 -7.09 -24.58
CA ILE A 237 -11.41 -7.84 -25.30
C ILE A 237 -11.95 -9.10 -25.98
N VAL A 238 -13.15 -9.53 -25.67
CA VAL A 238 -13.82 -10.71 -26.26
C VAL A 238 -15.28 -10.40 -26.57
N ASN A 239 -15.86 -11.04 -27.56
CA ASN A 239 -17.27 -10.78 -27.97
C ASN A 239 -18.28 -11.46 -27.02
N TYR A 240 -17.84 -12.47 -26.27
CA TYR A 240 -18.64 -13.26 -25.31
C TYR A 240 -17.71 -13.83 -24.24
N SER A 241 -18.26 -14.28 -23.13
CA SER A 241 -17.47 -14.93 -22.08
C SER A 241 -16.71 -16.14 -22.61
N LEU A 242 -15.40 -16.15 -22.45
CA LEU A 242 -14.52 -17.19 -22.99
C LEU A 242 -13.83 -17.94 -21.85
N PRO A 243 -14.14 -19.26 -21.67
CA PRO A 243 -13.36 -20.11 -20.79
C PRO A 243 -11.93 -20.28 -21.29
N VAL A 244 -10.96 -20.17 -20.42
CA VAL A 244 -9.53 -20.28 -20.76
C VAL A 244 -8.80 -21.18 -19.78
N GLN A 245 -7.75 -21.82 -20.27
CA GLN A 245 -6.75 -22.53 -19.47
C GLN A 245 -5.42 -21.81 -19.60
N ILE A 246 -4.91 -21.30 -18.49
CA ILE A 246 -3.57 -20.72 -18.45
C ILE A 246 -2.53 -21.83 -18.56
N LYS A 247 -1.61 -21.69 -19.50
CA LYS A 247 -0.50 -22.62 -19.64
C LYS A 247 0.44 -22.48 -18.44
N PHE A 248 0.67 -23.60 -17.76
CA PHE A 248 1.66 -23.68 -16.72
C PHE A 248 3.08 -23.58 -17.31
N ASP A 249 3.90 -22.69 -16.77
CA ASP A 249 5.32 -22.55 -17.16
C ASP A 249 6.19 -22.58 -15.90
N GLU A 250 6.90 -23.67 -15.70
CA GLU A 250 7.80 -23.87 -14.55
C GLU A 250 8.90 -22.81 -14.45
N LYS A 251 9.30 -22.22 -15.58
CA LYS A 251 10.32 -21.16 -15.60
C LYS A 251 9.87 -19.85 -14.99
N LEU A 252 8.56 -19.64 -14.87
CA LEU A 252 7.98 -18.45 -14.24
C LEU A 252 7.75 -18.64 -12.75
N ILE A 253 7.99 -19.84 -12.22
CA ILE A 253 7.87 -20.10 -10.78
C ILE A 253 9.21 -19.81 -10.14
N ASN A 254 9.20 -18.90 -9.18
CA ASN A 254 10.32 -18.72 -8.29
C ASN A 254 9.91 -19.27 -6.91
N ASP A 255 10.46 -20.41 -6.55
CA ASP A 255 10.18 -21.10 -5.28
C ASP A 255 10.64 -20.26 -4.08
N ASP A 256 11.53 -19.27 -4.29
CA ASP A 256 12.02 -18.36 -3.26
C ASP A 256 11.03 -17.22 -2.91
N ILE A 257 9.94 -17.06 -3.68
CA ILE A 257 8.97 -15.99 -3.46
C ILE A 257 7.62 -16.57 -3.02
N GLY A 258 7.34 -16.48 -1.73
CA GLY A 258 5.97 -16.51 -1.23
C GLY A 258 5.46 -17.77 -0.53
N ASN A 259 6.13 -18.90 -0.61
CA ASN A 259 5.78 -20.10 0.14
C ASN A 259 6.97 -20.58 0.97
N GLU A 260 7.24 -19.89 2.08
CA GLU A 260 7.99 -20.57 3.14
C GLU A 260 7.14 -21.75 3.56
N ASN A 261 7.57 -22.98 3.25
CA ASN A 261 6.93 -24.17 3.75
C ASN A 261 6.98 -24.09 5.29
N PHE A 262 5.82 -23.97 5.91
CA PHE A 262 5.73 -23.81 7.37
C PHE A 262 6.47 -24.91 8.12
N ILE A 263 6.42 -26.15 7.62
CA ILE A 263 7.09 -27.31 8.21
C ILE A 263 8.61 -27.13 8.13
N ASP A 264 9.14 -26.81 6.95
CA ASP A 264 10.58 -26.56 6.75
C ASP A 264 11.06 -25.36 7.57
N THR A 265 10.25 -24.31 7.66
CA THR A 265 10.54 -23.13 8.48
C THR A 265 10.59 -23.49 9.97
N VAL A 266 9.66 -24.34 10.46
CA VAL A 266 9.64 -24.80 11.85
C VAL A 266 10.79 -25.75 12.13
N GLU A 267 11.07 -26.70 11.24
CA GLU A 267 12.18 -27.66 11.39
C GLU A 267 13.55 -26.96 11.35
N ASN A 268 13.71 -25.97 10.47
CA ASN A 268 14.96 -25.19 10.35
C ASN A 268 15.03 -24.00 11.34
N TRP A 269 13.96 -23.72 12.10
CA TRP A 269 13.91 -22.63 13.06
C TRP A 269 14.88 -22.78 14.23
N ASP A 270 15.28 -24.00 14.54
CA ASP A 270 16.20 -24.27 15.65
C ASP A 270 17.66 -23.92 15.41
N ASP A 271 18.05 -23.57 14.18
CA ASP A 271 19.48 -23.66 13.85
C ASP A 271 20.34 -22.43 14.07
N LYS A 272 19.92 -21.20 14.16
CA LYS A 272 20.83 -20.08 14.51
C LYS A 272 20.16 -18.83 15.12
N GLU A 273 19.00 -18.43 14.67
CA GLU A 273 18.34 -17.21 15.16
C GLU A 273 17.52 -17.46 16.45
N SER A 274 16.93 -18.61 16.60
CA SER A 274 16.17 -18.96 17.79
C SER A 274 17.09 -19.13 19.01
N VAL A 275 18.29 -19.70 18.81
CA VAL A 275 19.32 -19.78 19.87
C VAL A 275 19.82 -18.40 20.25
N LYS A 276 19.95 -17.47 19.29
CA LYS A 276 20.30 -16.06 19.57
C LYS A 276 19.18 -15.32 20.26
N LEU A 277 17.93 -15.52 19.84
CA LEU A 277 16.74 -14.94 20.50
C LEU A 277 16.56 -15.48 21.91
N ARG A 278 16.63 -16.80 22.11
CA ARG A 278 16.57 -17.42 23.46
C ARG A 278 17.68 -16.90 24.38
N LYS A 279 18.92 -16.76 23.88
CA LYS A 279 20.04 -16.16 24.64
C LYS A 279 19.80 -14.68 24.94
N LYS A 280 19.22 -13.92 24.01
CA LYS A 280 18.88 -12.52 24.21
C LYS A 280 17.77 -12.37 25.23
N PHE A 281 16.68 -13.12 25.10
CA PHE A 281 15.59 -13.13 26.10
C PHE A 281 16.07 -13.58 27.48
N ALA A 282 16.89 -14.61 27.56
CA ALA A 282 17.46 -15.07 28.84
C ALA A 282 18.32 -13.98 29.49
N LYS A 283 19.06 -13.19 28.71
CA LYS A 283 19.86 -12.08 29.19
C LYS A 283 18.97 -10.90 29.66
N ASP A 284 17.96 -10.55 28.85
CA ASP A 284 17.01 -9.48 29.19
C ASP A 284 16.21 -9.81 30.46
N PHE A 285 15.85 -11.09 30.69
CA PHE A 285 15.22 -11.57 31.93
C PHE A 285 16.17 -11.57 33.13
N ALA A 286 17.45 -11.87 32.94
CA ALA A 286 18.44 -11.81 34.01
C ALA A 286 18.66 -10.34 34.47
N ASP A 287 18.77 -9.44 33.52
CA ASP A 287 18.94 -8.00 33.78
C ASP A 287 17.72 -7.40 34.51
N ILE A 288 16.49 -7.84 34.23
CA ILE A 288 15.27 -7.43 34.91
C ILE A 288 15.28 -7.90 36.38
N ASN A 289 15.65 -9.14 36.62
CA ASN A 289 15.73 -9.71 37.98
C ASN A 289 16.85 -9.04 38.83
N GLU A 290 17.94 -8.59 38.21
CA GLU A 290 19.00 -7.85 38.88
C GLU A 290 18.57 -6.42 39.28
N ILE A 291 17.71 -5.78 38.47
CA ILE A 291 17.14 -4.47 38.75
C ILE A 291 16.13 -4.55 39.90
N ASP A 292 15.30 -5.59 39.94
CA ASP A 292 14.32 -5.78 41.02
C ASP A 292 15.00 -6.14 42.37
N SER A 293 16.08 -6.90 42.34
CA SER A 293 16.85 -7.20 43.55
C SER A 293 17.59 -6.00 44.12
N ARG A 294 17.96 -5.01 43.31
CA ARG A 294 18.57 -3.72 43.77
C ARG A 294 17.55 -2.70 44.28
N ARG A 295 16.26 -2.90 43.99
CA ARG A 295 15.15 -2.06 44.52
C ARG A 295 14.55 -2.59 45.81
N ALA A 296 14.88 -3.83 46.17
CA ALA A 296 14.40 -4.47 47.40
C ALA A 296 15.39 -4.39 48.59
N ASN A 297 16.57 -3.82 48.39
CA ASN A 297 17.56 -3.43 49.40
C ASN A 297 17.67 -1.89 49.44
#